data_a48bc9553ebebef1162ad7a2e2a6359a
#
_entry.id   a48bc9553ebebef1162ad7a2e2a6359a
#
_cell.length_a   1.000
_cell.length_b   1.000
_cell.length_c   1.000
_cell.angle_alpha   90.00
_cell.angle_beta   90.00
_cell.angle_gamma   90.00
#
_symmetry.space_group_name_H-M   'P 1'
#
loop_
_entity.id
_entity.type
_entity.pdbx_description
1 polymer ?
#
loop_
_entity_poly.entity_id
_entity_poly.type
_entity_poly.pdbx_seq_one_letter_code
_entity_poly.pdbx_strand_id
1 'polypeptide(L)'
;MEKLGTRLAGGSTPALDGFGVDSEHGRMRDVLLGDPATFRWLGIENATYSALVRDTLRRGHRFDRERALAQHGEMVGAFRDAGVAVHLLDAREELAYGVYTRDSSVMTPWGAIVCQLANPRRRGEYASCLDFYAGAGIPVYDMVTAGNFEGGDFALVAPGAALIGYTGVRSEEVGARQVGGWLEAEGWDVCYAPIDEFYVHLDLMVCMVAPGLAAVCTDTTDPVVVRWLEAKGIEIVPVGFRETIGLGCNVVALGGDRVISSAFATDLNERLRALGLTVYDPDMSQFQLAGGGVHCLCQPLARDPG
;
A
#
# COMPACT_ATOMS: atom_id res chain seq x y z
N MET A 1 -16.68 17.93 -18.68
CA MET A 1 -15.45 17.39 -19.30
C MET A 1 -15.62 15.88 -19.41
N GLU A 2 -15.72 15.34 -20.61
CA GLU A 2 -15.76 13.90 -20.81
C GLU A 2 -14.40 13.30 -20.40
N LYS A 3 -14.38 12.39 -19.42
CA LYS A 3 -13.18 11.69 -18.99
C LYS A 3 -12.74 10.75 -20.11
N LEU A 4 -11.47 10.86 -20.50
CA LEU A 4 -10.88 10.02 -21.56
C LEU A 4 -10.86 8.54 -21.12
N GLY A 5 -11.86 7.79 -21.56
CA GLY A 5 -11.83 6.32 -21.48
C GLY A 5 -10.96 5.76 -22.59
N THR A 6 -9.67 5.55 -22.33
CA THR A 6 -8.79 4.89 -23.30
C THR A 6 -8.93 3.38 -23.16
N ARG A 7 -9.58 2.73 -24.12
CA ARG A 7 -9.53 1.27 -24.27
C ARG A 7 -8.17 0.88 -24.85
N LEU A 8 -7.30 0.36 -24.03
CA LEU A 8 -6.11 -0.37 -24.49
C LEU A 8 -6.52 -1.84 -24.67
N ALA A 9 -6.36 -2.35 -25.88
CA ALA A 9 -6.69 -3.73 -26.20
C ALA A 9 -5.49 -4.65 -25.94
N GLY A 10 -5.70 -5.71 -25.19
CA GLY A 10 -4.80 -6.86 -25.17
C GLY A 10 -4.58 -7.48 -23.80
N GLY A 11 -5.11 -8.66 -23.57
CA GLY A 11 -4.83 -9.52 -22.44
C GLY A 11 -6.09 -10.24 -21.94
N SER A 12 -5.98 -11.51 -21.61
CA SER A 12 -7.08 -12.35 -21.10
C SER A 12 -7.36 -12.12 -19.60
N THR A 13 -7.22 -10.91 -19.10
CA THR A 13 -7.59 -10.60 -17.71
C THR A 13 -9.12 -10.71 -17.56
N PRO A 14 -9.63 -11.51 -16.62
CA PRO A 14 -11.06 -11.61 -16.40
C PRO A 14 -11.63 -10.23 -15.97
N ALA A 15 -12.77 -9.85 -16.54
CA ALA A 15 -13.49 -8.67 -16.09
C ALA A 15 -13.87 -8.83 -14.61
N LEU A 16 -13.60 -7.80 -13.79
CA LEU A 16 -14.01 -7.77 -12.40
C LEU A 16 -15.52 -7.48 -12.30
N ASP A 17 -16.17 -8.11 -11.32
CA ASP A 17 -17.55 -7.79 -10.97
C ASP A 17 -17.60 -6.52 -10.11
N GLY A 18 -17.31 -5.39 -10.73
CA GLY A 18 -17.16 -4.09 -10.11
C GLY A 18 -15.75 -3.81 -9.59
N PHE A 19 -15.44 -2.56 -9.40
CA PHE A 19 -14.21 -2.03 -8.82
C PHE A 19 -14.54 -0.87 -7.87
N GLY A 20 -13.55 -0.42 -7.12
CA GLY A 20 -13.63 0.80 -6.33
C GLY A 20 -13.31 0.57 -4.86
N VAL A 21 -12.67 1.57 -4.29
CA VAL A 21 -12.28 1.62 -2.88
C VAL A 21 -12.62 3.01 -2.36
N ASP A 22 -13.45 3.07 -1.32
CA ASP A 22 -13.82 4.31 -0.61
C ASP A 22 -13.24 4.38 0.81
N SER A 23 -12.73 3.25 1.29
CA SER A 23 -12.08 3.13 2.60
C SER A 23 -11.10 1.97 2.61
N GLU A 24 -10.10 1.99 3.47
CA GLU A 24 -9.16 0.87 3.62
C GLU A 24 -9.68 -0.25 4.51
N HIS A 25 -10.85 -0.08 5.15
CA HIS A 25 -11.42 -1.04 6.09
C HIS A 25 -12.68 -1.75 5.57
N GLY A 26 -13.30 -1.32 4.48
CA GLY A 26 -14.39 -2.06 3.84
C GLY A 26 -13.95 -3.49 3.48
N ARG A 27 -14.90 -4.44 3.44
CA ARG A 27 -14.57 -5.83 3.09
C ARG A 27 -13.89 -5.90 1.73
N MET A 28 -12.66 -6.39 1.72
CA MET A 28 -11.89 -6.56 0.48
C MET A 28 -12.47 -7.74 -0.32
N ARG A 29 -12.80 -7.49 -1.59
CA ARG A 29 -13.28 -8.51 -2.53
C ARG A 29 -12.18 -8.97 -3.46
N ASP A 30 -11.43 -8.03 -4.01
CA ASP A 30 -10.41 -8.25 -5.02
C ASP A 30 -9.12 -7.49 -4.67
N VAL A 31 -7.99 -8.16 -4.82
CA VAL A 31 -6.65 -7.58 -4.58
C VAL A 31 -5.72 -7.91 -5.75
N LEU A 32 -4.91 -6.94 -6.16
CA LEU A 32 -3.83 -7.11 -7.12
C LEU A 32 -2.51 -7.24 -6.38
N LEU A 33 -1.79 -8.31 -6.65
CA LEU A 33 -0.44 -8.58 -6.14
C LEU A 33 0.52 -8.70 -7.33
N GLY A 34 1.80 -8.44 -7.13
CA GLY A 34 2.82 -8.72 -8.13
C GLY A 34 3.32 -10.16 -8.01
N ASP A 35 3.57 -10.82 -9.15
CA ASP A 35 4.23 -12.14 -9.15
C ASP A 35 5.67 -11.98 -8.63
N PRO A 36 6.07 -12.72 -7.57
CA PRO A 36 7.40 -12.62 -6.97
C PRO A 36 8.51 -13.30 -7.79
N ALA A 37 8.21 -13.87 -8.95
CA ALA A 37 9.15 -14.67 -9.73
C ALA A 37 10.43 -13.93 -10.12
N THR A 38 10.38 -12.62 -10.34
CA THR A 38 11.54 -11.77 -10.67
C THR A 38 12.01 -10.92 -9.49
N PHE A 39 11.35 -11.02 -8.34
CA PHE A 39 11.73 -10.26 -7.15
C PHE A 39 13.16 -10.58 -6.71
N ARG A 40 13.92 -9.55 -6.49
CA ARG A 40 15.26 -9.57 -5.91
C ARG A 40 15.59 -8.21 -5.28
N TRP A 41 16.47 -8.21 -4.31
CA TRP A 41 16.91 -6.95 -3.73
C TRP A 41 17.78 -6.16 -4.71
N LEU A 42 17.42 -4.90 -4.94
CA LEU A 42 18.20 -3.98 -5.79
C LEU A 42 19.47 -3.46 -5.11
N GLY A 43 19.70 -3.83 -3.85
CA GLY A 43 20.91 -3.50 -3.14
C GLY A 43 21.13 -1.98 -3.03
N ILE A 44 22.34 -1.52 -3.37
CA ILE A 44 22.73 -0.11 -3.24
C ILE A 44 21.90 0.83 -4.10
N GLU A 45 21.35 0.36 -5.20
CA GLU A 45 20.51 1.17 -6.10
C GLU A 45 19.22 1.61 -5.40
N ASN A 46 18.66 0.78 -4.52
CA ASN A 46 17.48 1.12 -3.73
C ASN A 46 17.83 1.80 -2.40
N ALA A 47 19.05 1.61 -1.89
CA ALA A 47 19.50 2.21 -0.65
C ALA A 47 19.49 3.74 -0.66
N THR A 48 19.58 4.36 -1.85
CA THR A 48 19.44 5.81 -2.03
C THR A 48 18.05 6.31 -1.66
N TYR A 49 17.03 5.46 -1.87
CA TYR A 49 15.62 5.80 -1.68
C TYR A 49 15.02 5.21 -0.40
N SER A 50 15.80 4.49 0.42
CA SER A 50 15.29 3.85 1.65
C SER A 50 16.37 3.70 2.71
N ALA A 51 16.15 4.32 3.87
CA ALA A 51 17.01 4.16 5.04
C ALA A 51 16.98 2.72 5.57
N LEU A 52 15.84 2.05 5.51
CA LEU A 52 15.67 0.65 5.94
C LEU A 52 16.53 -0.29 5.10
N VAL A 53 16.55 -0.11 3.79
CA VAL A 53 17.41 -0.91 2.90
C VAL A 53 18.89 -0.65 3.18
N ARG A 54 19.28 0.59 3.49
CA ARG A 54 20.66 0.90 3.90
C ARG A 54 21.07 0.12 5.15
N ASP A 55 20.19 0.03 6.15
CA ASP A 55 20.45 -0.72 7.39
C ASP A 55 20.56 -2.23 7.11
N THR A 56 19.67 -2.79 6.32
CA THR A 56 19.69 -4.18 5.86
C THR A 56 21.04 -4.55 5.24
N LEU A 57 21.54 -3.73 4.34
CA LEU A 57 22.84 -3.95 3.68
C LEU A 57 24.02 -3.83 4.66
N ARG A 58 23.97 -2.85 5.58
CA ARG A 58 25.00 -2.67 6.61
C ARG A 58 25.11 -3.87 7.56
N ARG A 59 23.97 -4.49 7.87
CA ARG A 59 23.91 -5.70 8.72
C ARG A 59 24.33 -6.98 7.99
N GLY A 60 24.59 -6.89 6.69
CA GLY A 60 25.03 -8.03 5.88
C GLY A 60 23.96 -9.08 5.60
N HIS A 61 22.67 -8.70 5.68
CA HIS A 61 21.59 -9.59 5.27
C HIS A 61 21.69 -9.92 3.78
N ARG A 62 21.26 -11.11 3.43
CA ARG A 62 21.30 -11.62 2.05
C ARG A 62 19.90 -12.01 1.62
N PHE A 63 19.62 -11.81 0.33
CA PHE A 63 18.37 -12.23 -0.29
C PHE A 63 18.32 -13.76 -0.41
N ASP A 64 17.22 -14.33 0.03
CA ASP A 64 16.87 -15.75 -0.13
C ASP A 64 15.59 -15.83 -0.99
N ARG A 65 15.78 -16.25 -2.25
CA ARG A 65 14.71 -16.34 -3.23
C ARG A 65 13.66 -17.37 -2.86
N GLU A 66 14.08 -18.56 -2.42
CA GLU A 66 13.14 -19.65 -2.10
C GLU A 66 12.25 -19.24 -0.93
N ARG A 67 12.85 -18.63 0.08
CA ARG A 67 12.12 -18.08 1.23
C ARG A 67 11.17 -16.96 0.80
N ALA A 68 11.58 -16.04 -0.06
CA ALA A 68 10.70 -14.99 -0.57
C ALA A 68 9.48 -15.55 -1.29
N LEU A 69 9.66 -16.56 -2.14
CA LEU A 69 8.56 -17.24 -2.83
C LEU A 69 7.59 -17.93 -1.85
N ALA A 70 8.12 -18.61 -0.84
CA ALA A 70 7.31 -19.25 0.21
C ALA A 70 6.50 -18.21 0.99
N GLN A 71 7.13 -17.13 1.45
CA GLN A 71 6.50 -16.03 2.19
C GLN A 71 5.38 -15.35 1.39
N HIS A 72 5.61 -15.10 0.11
CA HIS A 72 4.56 -14.56 -0.77
C HIS A 72 3.39 -15.55 -0.88
N GLY A 73 3.67 -16.84 -0.99
CA GLY A 73 2.65 -17.89 -1.00
C GLY A 73 1.81 -17.93 0.27
N GLU A 74 2.42 -17.75 1.45
CA GLU A 74 1.72 -17.64 2.74
C GLU A 74 0.80 -16.42 2.77
N MET A 75 1.27 -15.27 2.32
CA MET A 75 0.45 -14.05 2.22
C MET A 75 -0.74 -14.24 1.27
N VAL A 76 -0.53 -14.85 0.09
CA VAL A 76 -1.61 -15.20 -0.85
C VAL A 76 -2.62 -16.15 -0.20
N GLY A 77 -2.14 -17.12 0.60
CA GLY A 77 -2.98 -18.02 1.39
C GLY A 77 -3.89 -17.24 2.33
N ALA A 78 -3.34 -16.28 3.09
CA ALA A 78 -4.10 -15.45 4.02
C ALA A 78 -5.22 -14.65 3.32
N PHE A 79 -4.97 -14.06 2.15
CA PHE A 79 -6.02 -13.40 1.35
C PHE A 79 -7.12 -14.37 0.95
N ARG A 80 -6.75 -15.56 0.44
CA ARG A 80 -7.72 -16.58 0.00
C ARG A 80 -8.55 -17.14 1.15
N ASP A 81 -7.94 -17.40 2.31
CA ASP A 81 -8.61 -17.88 3.51
C ASP A 81 -9.60 -16.83 4.04
N ALA A 82 -9.30 -15.55 3.81
CA ALA A 82 -10.23 -14.46 4.09
C ALA A 82 -11.35 -14.29 3.03
N GLY A 83 -11.32 -15.09 1.95
CA GLY A 83 -12.33 -15.04 0.88
C GLY A 83 -12.09 -13.89 -0.12
N VAL A 84 -10.85 -13.39 -0.22
CA VAL A 84 -10.44 -12.36 -1.18
C VAL A 84 -9.99 -13.01 -2.48
N ALA A 85 -10.49 -12.53 -3.61
CA ALA A 85 -10.00 -12.92 -4.93
C ALA A 85 -8.62 -12.26 -5.20
N VAL A 86 -7.62 -13.10 -5.48
CA VAL A 86 -6.25 -12.64 -5.73
C VAL A 86 -5.96 -12.65 -7.22
N HIS A 87 -5.59 -11.50 -7.75
CA HIS A 87 -5.10 -11.29 -9.11
C HIS A 87 -3.60 -11.04 -9.07
N LEU A 88 -2.87 -11.55 -10.06
CA LEU A 88 -1.42 -11.38 -10.13
C LEU A 88 -1.04 -10.56 -11.38
N LEU A 89 -0.15 -9.60 -11.20
CA LEU A 89 0.59 -9.00 -12.31
C LEU A 89 1.68 -9.97 -12.76
N ASP A 90 1.84 -10.08 -14.06
CA ASP A 90 2.92 -10.89 -14.65
C ASP A 90 4.29 -10.37 -14.22
N ALA A 91 5.18 -11.29 -13.84
CA ALA A 91 6.55 -10.97 -13.52
C ALA A 91 7.29 -10.46 -14.77
N ARG A 92 8.05 -9.37 -14.61
CA ARG A 92 8.93 -8.83 -15.67
C ARG A 92 10.36 -8.75 -15.15
N GLU A 93 11.31 -9.28 -15.90
CA GLU A 93 12.73 -9.34 -15.50
C GLU A 93 13.34 -7.97 -15.17
N GLU A 94 12.92 -6.93 -15.88
CA GLU A 94 13.37 -5.57 -15.69
C GLU A 94 12.76 -4.89 -14.46
N LEU A 95 11.66 -5.42 -13.91
CA LEU A 95 10.89 -4.83 -12.81
C LEU A 95 11.06 -5.65 -11.52
N ALA A 96 12.27 -5.65 -10.97
CA ALA A 96 12.61 -6.42 -9.77
C ALA A 96 11.73 -6.11 -8.54
N TYR A 97 11.13 -4.92 -8.47
CA TYR A 97 10.26 -4.46 -7.39
C TYR A 97 8.78 -4.36 -7.81
N GLY A 98 8.42 -4.87 -8.98
CA GLY A 98 7.02 -4.95 -9.41
C GLY A 98 6.09 -5.74 -8.48
N VAL A 99 6.68 -6.46 -7.51
CA VAL A 99 5.96 -7.12 -6.42
C VAL A 99 5.28 -6.13 -5.45
N TYR A 100 5.78 -4.90 -5.34
CA TYR A 100 5.19 -3.84 -4.50
C TYR A 100 4.13 -3.05 -5.27
N THR A 101 3.00 -3.69 -5.54
CA THR A 101 1.93 -3.15 -6.39
C THR A 101 1.27 -1.90 -5.83
N ARG A 102 1.34 -1.69 -4.51
CA ARG A 102 0.80 -0.51 -3.83
C ARG A 102 1.38 0.79 -4.38
N ASP A 103 2.67 0.80 -4.72
CA ASP A 103 3.37 2.03 -5.04
C ASP A 103 3.02 2.59 -6.43
N SER A 104 2.65 1.71 -7.36
CA SER A 104 2.48 2.06 -8.78
C SER A 104 1.11 2.67 -9.12
N SER A 105 0.11 2.45 -8.27
CA SER A 105 -1.24 2.98 -8.45
C SER A 105 -2.06 2.86 -7.19
N VAL A 106 -3.14 3.65 -7.08
CA VAL A 106 -4.12 3.54 -6.01
C VAL A 106 -5.53 3.48 -6.59
N MET A 107 -6.45 2.80 -5.88
CA MET A 107 -7.84 2.69 -6.30
C MET A 107 -8.71 3.69 -5.55
N THR A 108 -9.61 4.33 -6.28
CA THR A 108 -10.65 5.23 -5.76
C THR A 108 -12.03 4.72 -6.17
N PRO A 109 -13.13 5.30 -5.67
CA PRO A 109 -14.46 4.94 -6.16
C PRO A 109 -14.66 5.21 -7.66
N TRP A 110 -13.87 6.09 -8.25
CA TRP A 110 -14.02 6.52 -9.66
C TRP A 110 -13.09 5.82 -10.63
N GLY A 111 -12.13 5.06 -10.13
CA GLY A 111 -11.10 4.37 -10.93
C GLY A 111 -9.71 4.48 -10.31
N ALA A 112 -8.73 3.97 -11.04
CA ALA A 112 -7.34 3.98 -10.60
C ALA A 112 -6.67 5.35 -10.81
N ILE A 113 -5.92 5.83 -9.84
CA ILE A 113 -4.92 6.88 -10.02
C ILE A 113 -3.58 6.19 -10.27
N VAL A 114 -2.94 6.51 -11.39
CA VAL A 114 -1.62 5.98 -11.74
C VAL A 114 -0.55 6.86 -11.12
N CYS A 115 0.34 6.24 -10.34
CA CYS A 115 1.40 6.92 -9.59
C CYS A 115 2.66 7.13 -10.43
N GLN A 116 3.49 8.08 -10.02
CA GLN A 116 4.80 8.38 -10.61
C GLN A 116 5.89 8.09 -9.59
N LEU A 117 6.61 6.98 -9.79
CA LEU A 117 7.64 6.51 -8.87
C LEU A 117 8.92 7.34 -8.97
N ALA A 118 9.50 7.69 -7.81
CA ALA A 118 10.75 8.46 -7.72
C ALA A 118 11.96 7.66 -8.22
N ASN A 119 12.05 6.37 -7.84
CA ASN A 119 13.15 5.51 -8.23
C ASN A 119 13.11 5.19 -9.73
N PRO A 120 14.11 5.64 -10.54
CA PRO A 120 14.12 5.40 -12.00
C PRO A 120 14.04 3.93 -12.40
N ARG A 121 14.55 3.00 -11.58
CA ARG A 121 14.48 1.55 -11.81
C ARG A 121 13.07 0.97 -11.66
N ARG A 122 12.18 1.72 -11.01
CA ARG A 122 10.80 1.32 -10.75
C ARG A 122 9.79 2.03 -11.66
N ARG A 123 10.18 3.08 -12.35
CA ARG A 123 9.26 3.92 -13.15
C ARG A 123 8.45 3.17 -14.20
N GLY A 124 8.91 2.02 -14.67
CA GLY A 124 8.17 1.18 -15.61
C GLY A 124 7.05 0.32 -14.98
N GLU A 125 6.98 0.23 -13.65
CA GLU A 125 6.04 -0.67 -12.94
C GLU A 125 4.58 -0.31 -13.23
N TYR A 126 4.24 0.99 -13.36
CA TYR A 126 2.88 1.43 -13.65
C TYR A 126 2.30 0.87 -14.97
N ALA A 127 3.16 0.54 -15.94
CA ALA A 127 2.69 0.03 -17.23
C ALA A 127 1.98 -1.33 -17.08
N SER A 128 2.49 -2.21 -16.19
CA SER A 128 1.84 -3.48 -15.88
C SER A 128 0.47 -3.27 -15.23
N CYS A 129 0.35 -2.26 -14.37
CA CYS A 129 -0.95 -1.89 -13.76
C CYS A 129 -1.94 -1.38 -14.82
N LEU A 130 -1.49 -0.54 -15.76
CA LEU A 130 -2.32 -0.04 -16.86
C LEU A 130 -2.83 -1.17 -17.76
N ASP A 131 -1.95 -2.11 -18.12
CA ASP A 131 -2.33 -3.29 -18.92
C ASP A 131 -3.38 -4.13 -18.18
N PHE A 132 -3.19 -4.34 -16.87
CA PHE A 132 -4.16 -5.05 -16.04
C PHE A 132 -5.51 -4.31 -15.98
N TYR A 133 -5.52 -3.00 -15.68
CA TYR A 133 -6.75 -2.21 -15.58
C TYR A 133 -7.52 -2.19 -16.91
N ALA A 134 -6.81 -2.05 -18.03
CA ALA A 134 -7.44 -2.11 -19.34
C ALA A 134 -8.12 -3.48 -19.60
N GLY A 135 -7.44 -4.58 -19.25
CA GLY A 135 -7.99 -5.94 -19.36
C GLY A 135 -9.17 -6.20 -18.42
N ALA A 136 -9.12 -5.66 -17.20
CA ALA A 136 -10.16 -5.81 -16.19
C ALA A 136 -11.37 -4.86 -16.40
N GLY A 137 -11.28 -3.89 -17.31
CA GLY A 137 -12.32 -2.89 -17.52
C GLY A 137 -12.36 -1.82 -16.43
N ILE A 138 -11.28 -1.64 -15.67
CA ILE A 138 -11.14 -0.61 -14.65
C ILE A 138 -10.71 0.70 -15.32
N PRO A 139 -11.45 1.81 -15.17
CA PRO A 139 -11.02 3.08 -15.73
C PRO A 139 -9.81 3.66 -14.96
N VAL A 140 -8.94 4.33 -15.69
CA VAL A 140 -7.95 5.23 -15.10
C VAL A 140 -8.66 6.55 -14.81
N TYR A 141 -8.74 6.91 -13.52
CA TYR A 141 -9.33 8.18 -13.09
C TYR A 141 -8.42 9.35 -13.48
N ASP A 142 -7.14 9.27 -13.10
CA ASP A 142 -6.13 10.24 -13.48
C ASP A 142 -4.70 9.66 -13.34
N MET A 143 -3.69 10.44 -13.66
CA MET A 143 -2.29 10.05 -13.67
C MET A 143 -1.43 11.17 -13.09
N VAL A 144 -0.56 10.84 -12.13
CA VAL A 144 0.35 11.83 -11.52
C VAL A 144 1.33 12.37 -12.55
N THR A 145 1.36 13.69 -12.69
CA THR A 145 2.22 14.43 -13.61
C THR A 145 3.00 15.55 -12.92
N ALA A 146 2.61 15.94 -11.72
CA ALA A 146 3.28 16.96 -10.92
C ALA A 146 4.24 16.29 -9.93
N GLY A 147 5.50 16.16 -10.31
CA GLY A 147 6.52 15.53 -9.49
C GLY A 147 6.31 14.00 -9.34
N ASN A 148 6.72 13.46 -8.21
CA ASN A 148 6.56 12.04 -7.87
C ASN A 148 5.48 11.88 -6.79
N PHE A 149 4.74 10.78 -6.89
CA PHE A 149 3.82 10.30 -5.85
C PHE A 149 3.75 8.78 -5.92
N GLU A 150 3.81 8.13 -4.77
CA GLU A 150 3.77 6.67 -4.64
C GLU A 150 2.61 6.26 -3.74
N GLY A 151 1.91 5.18 -4.11
CA GLY A 151 0.65 4.82 -3.48
C GLY A 151 0.74 4.37 -2.01
N GLY A 152 1.96 4.10 -1.49
CA GLY A 152 2.17 3.91 -0.05
C GLY A 152 1.92 5.17 0.80
N ASP A 153 1.84 6.34 0.15
CA ASP A 153 1.50 7.62 0.77
C ASP A 153 0.01 7.99 0.63
N PHE A 154 -0.84 7.02 0.23
CA PHE A 154 -2.27 7.22 0.03
C PHE A 154 -3.09 6.32 0.96
N ALA A 155 -3.90 6.91 1.83
CA ALA A 155 -4.79 6.18 2.72
C ALA A 155 -6.21 6.77 2.72
N LEU A 156 -7.20 5.94 2.40
CA LEU A 156 -8.63 6.26 2.51
C LEU A 156 -9.12 5.81 3.88
N VAL A 157 -9.09 6.71 4.86
CA VAL A 157 -9.37 6.38 6.27
C VAL A 157 -10.85 6.14 6.56
N ALA A 158 -11.72 6.78 5.78
CA ALA A 158 -13.17 6.57 5.79
C ALA A 158 -13.75 7.09 4.47
N PRO A 159 -15.00 6.75 4.10
CA PRO A 159 -15.67 7.36 2.97
C PRO A 159 -15.68 8.89 3.09
N GLY A 160 -15.15 9.57 2.08
CA GLY A 160 -15.03 11.03 2.05
C GLY A 160 -13.86 11.61 2.86
N ALA A 161 -12.93 10.78 3.38
CA ALA A 161 -11.76 11.24 4.14
C ALA A 161 -10.48 10.53 3.72
N ALA A 162 -9.47 11.28 3.32
CA ALA A 162 -8.17 10.76 2.87
C ALA A 162 -7.00 11.40 3.61
N LEU A 163 -6.00 10.58 3.90
CA LEU A 163 -4.71 11.00 4.43
C LEU A 163 -3.65 10.81 3.33
N ILE A 164 -2.94 11.89 2.98
CA ILE A 164 -1.96 11.90 1.89
C ILE A 164 -0.60 12.27 2.45
N GLY A 165 0.35 11.33 2.40
CA GLY A 165 1.71 11.50 2.86
C GLY A 165 2.65 12.11 1.82
N TYR A 166 3.76 12.67 2.27
CA TYR A 166 4.90 13.03 1.43
C TYR A 166 6.17 13.13 2.26
N THR A 167 7.28 12.63 1.71
CA THR A 167 8.61 12.64 2.34
C THR A 167 9.57 13.64 1.68
N GLY A 168 9.26 14.06 0.45
CA GLY A 168 10.17 14.82 -0.41
C GLY A 168 11.23 13.96 -1.13
N VAL A 169 11.37 12.68 -0.76
CA VAL A 169 12.33 11.73 -1.39
C VAL A 169 11.61 10.73 -2.31
N ARG A 170 10.46 10.24 -1.87
CA ARG A 170 9.62 9.31 -2.64
C ARG A 170 8.40 10.03 -3.19
N SER A 171 7.47 10.42 -2.38
CA SER A 171 6.42 11.34 -2.77
C SER A 171 6.85 12.77 -2.46
N GLU A 172 6.72 13.65 -3.46
CA GLU A 172 6.96 15.08 -3.31
C GLU A 172 5.67 15.79 -2.92
N GLU A 173 5.76 16.90 -2.18
CA GLU A 173 4.57 17.66 -1.77
C GLU A 173 3.72 18.06 -2.99
N VAL A 174 4.33 18.43 -4.11
CA VAL A 174 3.59 18.81 -5.32
C VAL A 174 2.79 17.65 -5.90
N GLY A 175 3.31 16.41 -5.86
CA GLY A 175 2.58 15.21 -6.25
C GLY A 175 1.45 14.87 -5.29
N ALA A 176 1.71 14.95 -3.99
CA ALA A 176 0.71 14.76 -2.93
C ALA A 176 -0.44 15.78 -3.07
N ARG A 177 -0.13 17.06 -3.33
CA ARG A 177 -1.11 18.12 -3.59
C ARG A 177 -1.92 17.88 -4.85
N GLN A 178 -1.33 17.33 -5.91
CA GLN A 178 -2.07 16.97 -7.12
C GLN A 178 -3.09 15.89 -6.83
N VAL A 179 -2.68 14.81 -6.16
CA VAL A 179 -3.57 13.68 -5.81
C VAL A 179 -4.67 14.12 -4.84
N GLY A 180 -4.30 14.83 -3.76
CA GLY A 180 -5.28 15.33 -2.81
C GLY A 180 -6.26 16.30 -3.42
N GLY A 181 -5.80 17.19 -4.32
CA GLY A 181 -6.66 18.13 -5.03
C GLY A 181 -7.72 17.45 -5.92
N TRP A 182 -7.44 16.27 -6.47
CA TRP A 182 -8.46 15.47 -7.18
C TRP A 182 -9.55 14.96 -6.22
N LEU A 183 -9.15 14.50 -5.03
CA LEU A 183 -10.11 14.04 -4.01
C LEU A 183 -10.95 15.21 -3.47
N GLU A 184 -10.30 16.35 -3.20
CA GLU A 184 -10.99 17.59 -2.78
C GLU A 184 -12.02 18.05 -3.82
N ALA A 185 -11.71 17.92 -5.13
CA ALA A 185 -12.65 18.23 -6.21
C ALA A 185 -13.86 17.29 -6.24
N GLU A 186 -13.73 16.07 -5.74
CA GLU A 186 -14.85 15.12 -5.54
C GLU A 186 -15.52 15.29 -4.16
N GLY A 187 -15.15 16.33 -3.40
CA GLY A 187 -15.77 16.68 -2.13
C GLY A 187 -15.22 15.96 -0.90
N TRP A 188 -14.04 15.35 -1.01
CA TRP A 188 -13.41 14.65 0.10
C TRP A 188 -12.62 15.62 1.00
N ASP A 189 -12.58 15.32 2.29
CA ASP A 189 -11.68 15.99 3.25
C ASP A 189 -10.30 15.33 3.21
N VAL A 190 -9.27 16.12 2.92
CA VAL A 190 -7.90 15.65 2.75
C VAL A 190 -6.98 16.23 3.80
N CYS A 191 -6.32 15.35 4.55
CA CYS A 191 -5.22 15.71 5.43
C CYS A 191 -3.88 15.42 4.75
N TYR A 192 -3.03 16.44 4.66
CA TYR A 192 -1.67 16.28 4.13
C TYR A 192 -0.69 16.06 5.27
N ALA A 193 0.05 14.94 5.22
CA ALA A 193 0.96 14.50 6.26
C ALA A 193 2.43 14.60 5.79
N PRO A 194 3.20 15.60 6.23
CA PRO A 194 4.64 15.55 6.06
C PRO A 194 5.23 14.41 6.89
N ILE A 195 6.10 13.61 6.27
CA ILE A 195 6.71 12.43 6.88
C ILE A 195 8.22 12.59 6.83
N ASP A 196 8.90 12.20 7.91
CA ASP A 196 10.35 12.16 7.95
C ASP A 196 10.91 11.22 6.85
N GLU A 197 11.95 11.65 6.14
CA GLU A 197 12.58 10.90 5.04
C GLU A 197 13.16 9.53 5.47
N PHE A 198 13.27 9.28 6.78
CA PHE A 198 13.63 7.97 7.32
C PHE A 198 12.60 6.91 6.95
N TYR A 199 11.32 7.27 6.94
CA TYR A 199 10.24 6.40 6.50
C TYR A 199 10.08 6.50 4.99
N VAL A 200 9.80 5.37 4.37
CA VAL A 200 9.62 5.32 2.91
C VAL A 200 8.29 5.95 2.51
N HIS A 201 7.22 5.57 3.23
CA HIS A 201 5.85 6.02 2.97
C HIS A 201 5.03 6.13 4.26
N LEU A 202 3.85 6.74 4.14
CA LEU A 202 2.84 6.86 5.18
C LEU A 202 2.40 5.50 5.74
N ASP A 203 2.24 4.50 4.90
CA ASP A 203 1.78 3.15 5.26
C ASP A 203 2.73 2.38 6.18
N LEU A 204 3.94 2.91 6.42
CA LEU A 204 4.83 2.42 7.47
C LEU A 204 4.46 2.93 8.86
N MET A 205 3.68 4.01 8.93
CA MET A 205 3.38 4.74 10.17
C MET A 205 1.91 4.72 10.53
N VAL A 206 1.03 4.66 9.53
CA VAL A 206 -0.44 4.73 9.69
C VAL A 206 -1.10 3.75 8.74
N CYS A 207 -1.85 2.78 9.25
CA CYS A 207 -2.74 1.93 8.47
C CYS A 207 -4.06 1.71 9.21
N MET A 208 -5.16 1.69 8.47
CA MET A 208 -6.46 1.27 9.02
C MET A 208 -6.45 -0.23 9.29
N VAL A 209 -7.00 -0.65 10.42
CA VAL A 209 -7.09 -2.08 10.81
C VAL A 209 -8.54 -2.56 10.87
N ALA A 210 -9.48 -1.66 11.11
CA ALA A 210 -10.92 -1.93 11.11
C ALA A 210 -11.69 -0.61 10.94
N PRO A 211 -13.01 -0.62 10.73
CA PRO A 211 -13.82 0.60 10.78
C PRO A 211 -13.57 1.39 12.08
N GLY A 212 -13.17 2.65 11.94
CA GLY A 212 -12.89 3.53 13.08
C GLY A 212 -11.65 3.14 13.92
N LEU A 213 -10.74 2.30 13.41
CA LEU A 213 -9.56 1.86 14.15
C LEU A 213 -8.31 1.89 13.25
N ALA A 214 -7.24 2.53 13.71
CA ALA A 214 -5.97 2.60 12.97
C ALA A 214 -4.76 2.22 13.83
N ALA A 215 -3.81 1.47 13.27
CA ALA A 215 -2.48 1.29 13.83
C ALA A 215 -1.63 2.53 13.48
N VAL A 216 -1.07 3.19 14.48
CA VAL A 216 -0.32 4.44 14.30
C VAL A 216 0.96 4.45 15.13
N CYS A 217 2.07 4.80 14.51
CA CYS A 217 3.30 5.13 15.22
C CYS A 217 3.18 6.50 15.89
N THR A 218 2.66 6.56 17.11
CA THR A 218 2.45 7.81 17.81
C THR A 218 3.75 8.53 18.25
N ASP A 219 4.87 7.81 18.24
CA ASP A 219 6.18 8.38 18.63
C ASP A 219 6.71 9.37 17.58
N THR A 220 6.34 9.22 16.32
CA THR A 220 6.92 9.98 15.20
C THR A 220 5.89 10.55 14.21
N THR A 221 4.63 10.12 14.27
CA THR A 221 3.56 10.71 13.46
C THR A 221 3.26 12.12 13.96
N ASP A 222 3.13 13.09 13.04
CA ASP A 222 2.79 14.46 13.37
C ASP A 222 1.51 14.51 14.22
N PRO A 223 1.51 15.17 15.38
CA PRO A 223 0.33 15.31 16.22
C PRO A 223 -0.89 15.92 15.50
N VAL A 224 -0.69 16.68 14.42
CA VAL A 224 -1.81 17.19 13.60
C VAL A 224 -2.54 16.04 12.92
N VAL A 225 -1.80 15.06 12.38
CA VAL A 225 -2.38 13.86 11.75
C VAL A 225 -3.15 13.04 12.79
N VAL A 226 -2.56 12.81 13.97
CA VAL A 226 -3.22 12.06 15.05
C VAL A 226 -4.55 12.72 15.44
N ARG A 227 -4.53 14.04 15.70
CA ARG A 227 -5.76 14.79 16.04
C ARG A 227 -6.80 14.78 14.91
N TRP A 228 -6.35 14.80 13.66
CA TRP A 228 -7.28 14.73 12.51
C TRP A 228 -7.95 13.35 12.43
N LEU A 229 -7.20 12.25 12.64
CA LEU A 229 -7.75 10.90 12.71
C LEU A 229 -8.78 10.79 13.86
N GLU A 230 -8.44 11.26 15.05
CA GLU A 230 -9.35 11.28 16.22
C GLU A 230 -10.62 12.11 15.94
N ALA A 231 -10.49 13.26 15.26
CA ALA A 231 -11.62 14.08 14.85
C ALA A 231 -12.54 13.40 13.83
N LYS A 232 -12.03 12.40 13.09
CA LYS A 232 -12.81 11.51 12.23
C LYS A 232 -13.43 10.32 12.98
N GLY A 233 -13.28 10.27 14.31
CA GLY A 233 -13.78 9.16 15.13
C GLY A 233 -12.92 7.90 15.03
N ILE A 234 -11.66 8.02 14.58
CA ILE A 234 -10.73 6.90 14.46
C ILE A 234 -9.97 6.75 15.79
N GLU A 235 -10.15 5.61 16.42
CA GLU A 235 -9.39 5.20 17.60
C GLU A 235 -7.98 4.74 17.19
N ILE A 236 -6.98 5.12 17.97
CA ILE A 236 -5.58 4.84 17.71
C ILE A 236 -5.14 3.60 18.48
N VAL A 237 -4.64 2.59 17.76
CA VAL A 237 -3.82 1.51 18.33
C VAL A 237 -2.37 1.96 18.23
N PRO A 238 -1.73 2.37 19.33
CA PRO A 238 -0.38 2.92 19.27
C PRO A 238 0.63 1.80 18.98
N VAL A 239 1.53 2.06 18.04
CA VAL A 239 2.66 1.21 17.70
C VAL A 239 3.94 1.95 18.04
N GLY A 240 4.82 1.32 18.82
CA GLY A 240 6.08 1.93 19.22
C GLY A 240 7.08 2.06 18.07
N PHE A 241 7.96 3.04 18.13
CA PHE A 241 8.98 3.31 17.11
C PHE A 241 9.78 2.06 16.71
N ARG A 242 10.21 1.26 17.69
CA ARG A 242 10.99 0.05 17.43
C ARG A 242 10.26 -0.97 16.55
N GLU A 243 8.97 -1.16 16.77
CA GLU A 243 8.14 -2.06 15.99
C GLU A 243 7.84 -1.46 14.62
N THR A 244 7.62 -0.15 14.56
CA THR A 244 7.39 0.59 13.31
C THR A 244 8.56 0.51 12.35
N ILE A 245 9.82 0.63 12.81
CA ILE A 245 11.01 0.46 11.94
C ILE A 245 11.18 -0.97 11.44
N GLY A 246 10.53 -1.94 12.07
CA GLY A 246 10.36 -3.31 11.59
C GLY A 246 9.11 -3.51 10.74
N LEU A 247 8.46 -2.41 10.29
CA LEU A 247 7.23 -2.39 9.50
C LEU A 247 5.98 -2.90 10.26
N GLY A 248 5.94 -2.69 11.59
CA GLY A 248 4.83 -3.14 12.42
C GLY A 248 3.49 -2.49 12.10
N CYS A 249 3.47 -1.20 11.69
CA CYS A 249 2.23 -0.53 11.26
C CYS A 249 1.75 -0.96 9.86
N ASN A 250 2.58 -1.64 9.06
CA ASN A 250 2.29 -1.95 7.66
C ASN A 250 1.36 -3.16 7.56
N VAL A 251 0.07 -2.94 7.84
CA VAL A 251 -0.98 -3.96 7.92
C VAL A 251 -2.10 -3.70 6.91
N VAL A 252 -2.86 -4.73 6.57
CA VAL A 252 -3.97 -4.67 5.61
C VAL A 252 -5.24 -5.12 6.29
N ALA A 253 -6.22 -4.23 6.41
CA ALA A 253 -7.57 -4.63 6.80
C ALA A 253 -8.24 -5.40 5.65
N LEU A 254 -8.85 -6.54 5.98
CA LEU A 254 -9.58 -7.38 5.04
C LEU A 254 -11.09 -7.15 5.10
N GLY A 255 -11.52 -6.34 6.07
CA GLY A 255 -12.91 -6.08 6.39
C GLY A 255 -13.45 -7.00 7.47
N GLY A 256 -14.52 -6.56 8.12
CA GLY A 256 -15.04 -7.20 9.32
C GLY A 256 -14.00 -7.11 10.45
N ASP A 257 -13.68 -8.27 10.99
CA ASP A 257 -12.73 -8.44 12.11
C ASP A 257 -11.36 -9.01 11.67
N ARG A 258 -10.99 -8.92 10.37
CA ARG A 258 -9.82 -9.63 9.84
C ARG A 258 -8.77 -8.67 9.29
N VAL A 259 -7.51 -8.96 9.60
CA VAL A 259 -6.33 -8.21 9.12
C VAL A 259 -5.21 -9.16 8.70
N ILE A 260 -4.39 -8.74 7.73
CA ILE A 260 -3.07 -9.33 7.48
C ILE A 260 -2.03 -8.37 8.06
N SER A 261 -1.16 -8.89 8.89
CA SER A 261 0.01 -8.24 9.47
C SER A 261 1.27 -9.03 9.09
N SER A 262 2.32 -8.90 9.87
CA SER A 262 3.50 -9.75 9.74
C SER A 262 3.85 -10.42 11.06
N ALA A 263 4.52 -11.57 11.01
CA ALA A 263 5.01 -12.27 12.21
C ALA A 263 5.96 -11.41 13.05
N PHE A 264 6.53 -10.37 12.49
CA PHE A 264 7.42 -9.45 13.19
C PHE A 264 6.69 -8.45 14.11
N ALA A 265 5.45 -8.08 13.77
CA ALA A 265 4.65 -7.11 14.50
C ALA A 265 3.98 -7.75 15.75
N THR A 266 4.80 -8.27 16.67
CA THR A 266 4.32 -9.10 17.79
C THR A 266 3.41 -8.34 18.73
N ASP A 267 3.81 -7.15 19.16
CA ASP A 267 3.06 -6.35 20.13
C ASP A 267 1.74 -5.84 19.52
N LEU A 268 1.77 -5.41 18.25
CA LEU A 268 0.55 -5.01 17.53
C LEU A 268 -0.38 -6.19 17.34
N ASN A 269 0.14 -7.35 16.89
CA ASN A 269 -0.66 -8.54 16.66
C ASN A 269 -1.38 -9.01 17.92
N GLU A 270 -0.72 -8.97 19.09
CA GLU A 270 -1.33 -9.29 20.39
C GLU A 270 -2.45 -8.30 20.74
N ARG A 271 -2.22 -6.99 20.54
CA ARG A 271 -3.24 -5.96 20.79
C ARG A 271 -4.44 -6.11 19.86
N LEU A 272 -4.22 -6.36 18.57
CA LEU A 272 -5.31 -6.55 17.61
C LEU A 272 -6.15 -7.80 17.97
N ARG A 273 -5.50 -8.89 18.36
CA ARG A 273 -6.21 -10.09 18.87
C ARG A 273 -6.98 -9.81 20.15
N ALA A 274 -6.42 -9.03 21.07
CA ALA A 274 -7.10 -8.61 22.30
C ALA A 274 -8.35 -7.73 22.04
N LEU A 275 -8.33 -6.97 20.94
CA LEU A 275 -9.48 -6.21 20.44
C LEU A 275 -10.50 -7.07 19.67
N GLY A 276 -10.27 -8.38 19.56
CA GLY A 276 -11.18 -9.32 18.90
C GLY A 276 -10.94 -9.51 17.40
N LEU A 277 -9.85 -8.95 16.84
CA LEU A 277 -9.55 -9.17 15.43
C LEU A 277 -8.85 -10.50 15.18
N THR A 278 -9.18 -11.12 14.06
CA THR A 278 -8.47 -12.27 13.49
C THR A 278 -7.25 -11.76 12.72
N VAL A 279 -6.06 -12.10 13.19
CA VAL A 279 -4.79 -11.63 12.62
C VAL A 279 -4.11 -12.78 11.90
N TYR A 280 -3.97 -12.64 10.57
CA TYR A 280 -3.06 -13.43 9.75
C TYR A 280 -1.69 -12.78 9.80
N ASP A 281 -0.66 -13.48 10.24
CA ASP A 281 0.68 -12.94 10.45
C ASP A 281 1.78 -13.79 9.79
N PRO A 282 1.81 -13.86 8.44
CA PRO A 282 2.86 -14.59 7.72
C PRO A 282 4.24 -14.00 8.00
N ASP A 283 5.28 -14.83 7.87
CA ASP A 283 6.65 -14.33 7.81
C ASP A 283 6.88 -13.55 6.51
N MET A 284 7.23 -12.28 6.61
CA MET A 284 7.47 -11.40 5.46
C MET A 284 8.91 -10.86 5.43
N SER A 285 9.83 -11.52 6.13
CA SER A 285 11.17 -10.99 6.39
C SER A 285 11.97 -10.65 5.12
N GLN A 286 11.83 -11.42 4.03
CA GLN A 286 12.54 -11.13 2.79
C GLN A 286 12.06 -9.85 2.09
N PHE A 287 10.79 -9.50 2.25
CA PHE A 287 10.20 -8.27 1.73
C PHE A 287 10.48 -7.09 2.67
N GLN A 288 10.34 -7.29 3.97
CA GLN A 288 10.64 -6.27 4.99
C GLN A 288 12.09 -5.79 4.93
N LEU A 289 13.02 -6.71 4.76
CA LEU A 289 14.44 -6.38 4.57
C LEU A 289 14.72 -5.62 3.26
N ALA A 290 13.82 -5.72 2.27
CA ALA A 290 13.85 -4.92 1.05
C ALA A 290 13.10 -3.58 1.18
N GLY A 291 12.49 -3.32 2.35
CA GLY A 291 11.88 -2.05 2.71
C GLY A 291 10.36 -1.97 2.54
N GLY A 292 9.65 -3.09 2.34
CA GLY A 292 8.19 -3.11 2.23
C GLY A 292 7.55 -4.29 2.95
N GLY A 293 6.37 -4.09 3.53
CA GLY A 293 5.56 -5.09 4.22
C GLY A 293 4.32 -5.51 3.43
N VAL A 294 3.37 -6.13 4.12
CA VAL A 294 2.15 -6.68 3.50
C VAL A 294 1.30 -5.63 2.79
N HIS A 295 1.20 -4.42 3.34
CA HIS A 295 0.44 -3.33 2.73
C HIS A 295 1.08 -2.84 1.43
N CYS A 296 2.40 -2.72 1.40
CA CYS A 296 3.15 -2.33 0.21
C CYS A 296 3.01 -3.34 -0.94
N LEU A 297 2.79 -4.62 -0.62
CA LEU A 297 2.69 -5.71 -1.60
C LEU A 297 1.31 -5.82 -2.24
N CYS A 298 0.29 -5.11 -1.75
CA CYS A 298 -1.07 -5.29 -2.21
C CYS A 298 -1.71 -3.98 -2.66
N GLN A 299 -2.41 -4.06 -3.81
CA GLN A 299 -3.27 -3.01 -4.31
C GLN A 299 -4.72 -3.51 -4.29
N PRO A 300 -5.57 -3.05 -3.35
CA PRO A 300 -7.00 -3.34 -3.37
C PRO A 300 -7.63 -2.86 -4.68
N LEU A 301 -8.41 -3.70 -5.32
CA LEU A 301 -9.13 -3.37 -6.55
C LEU A 301 -10.61 -3.07 -6.27
N ALA A 302 -11.19 -3.82 -5.35
CA ALA A 302 -12.58 -3.70 -4.97
C ALA A 302 -12.76 -3.97 -3.48
N ARG A 303 -13.50 -3.10 -2.82
CA ARG A 303 -14.00 -3.28 -1.46
C ARG A 303 -15.49 -3.00 -1.41
N ASP A 304 -16.19 -3.66 -0.49
CA ASP A 304 -17.54 -3.23 -0.14
C ASP A 304 -17.44 -1.84 0.52
N PRO A 305 -18.46 -0.97 0.38
CA PRO A 305 -18.44 0.36 1.00
C PRO A 305 -18.14 0.30 2.49
N GLY A 306 -17.28 1.23 2.97
CA GLY A 306 -16.85 1.33 4.35
C GLY A 306 -17.82 2.00 5.30
#